data_4cd4f8053f86b29613e7aaa23b35ddad
#
_entry.id   4cd4f8053f86b29613e7aaa23b35ddad
#
_cell.length_a   1.000
_cell.length_b   1.000
_cell.length_c   1.000
_cell.angle_alpha   90.00
_cell.angle_beta   90.00
_cell.angle_gamma   90.00
#
_symmetry.space_group_name_H-M   'P 1'
#
loop_
_entity.id
_entity.type
_entity.pdbx_description
1 polymer ?
#
loop_
_entity_poly.entity_id
_entity_poly.type
_entity_poly.pdbx_seq_one_letter_code
_entity_poly.pdbx_strand_id
1 'polypeptide(L)'
;MEEADIKFWKDAGHVARRTIEGIKGEIVAGKSWDDLIDSAERFIRRHGGTPAFPVTISVNDIAAHYTTNSILTKPEGLEEEMVFEKGDLVKLDVGVHIKGALADNALTVEVGGGGNHTDQIRAAKEARDAQIEAMTPGSTWAEIGAVADQVHTDAGFQPVTNLCGHKLEEWNLHAGVSVPSYDCGKTNQSFKGGPEVGAFYAIEPFNTTGKSGKIEDIQPSTSSNIHRVTGNITVRKAVAKKKLKPLGATMARYIEERYSTLPFAERWAYSLLEKPFPGEDPEGIRKKWNALIRKLTSIRFLESYSALRCVDRGNVAQFEHTVCCLLYTS
;
A
#
# COMPACT_ATOMS: atom_id res chain seq x y z
N MET A 1 1.49 -10.42 -24.95
CA MET A 1 0.78 -11.05 -23.81
C MET A 1 -0.52 -11.59 -24.35
N GLU A 2 -0.81 -12.85 -24.12
CA GLU A 2 -2.06 -13.45 -24.59
C GLU A 2 -3.24 -12.94 -23.76
N GLU A 3 -4.45 -12.96 -24.31
CA GLU A 3 -5.66 -12.48 -23.61
C GLU A 3 -5.93 -13.24 -22.30
N ALA A 4 -5.52 -14.52 -22.24
CA ALA A 4 -5.59 -15.37 -21.06
C ALA A 4 -4.69 -14.86 -19.92
N ASP A 5 -3.52 -14.30 -20.24
CA ASP A 5 -2.58 -13.78 -19.24
C ASP A 5 -3.09 -12.49 -18.58
N ILE A 6 -3.83 -11.67 -19.34
CA ILE A 6 -4.38 -10.39 -18.85
C ILE A 6 -5.64 -10.62 -18.00
N LYS A 7 -6.31 -11.75 -18.17
CA LYS A 7 -7.63 -12.01 -17.52
C LYS A 7 -7.58 -11.83 -16.00
N PHE A 8 -6.61 -12.43 -15.32
CA PHE A 8 -6.52 -12.35 -13.86
C PHE A 8 -6.21 -10.94 -13.36
N TRP A 9 -5.44 -10.16 -14.13
CA TRP A 9 -5.19 -8.76 -13.85
C TRP A 9 -6.45 -7.92 -13.98
N LYS A 10 -7.25 -8.13 -15.03
CA LYS A 10 -8.55 -7.48 -15.20
C LYS A 10 -9.53 -7.86 -14.08
N ASP A 11 -9.58 -9.14 -13.73
CA ASP A 11 -10.45 -9.64 -12.66
C ASP A 11 -10.04 -9.02 -11.31
N ALA A 12 -8.74 -8.94 -11.00
CA ALA A 12 -8.23 -8.27 -9.80
C ALA A 12 -8.61 -6.78 -9.78
N GLY A 13 -8.43 -6.07 -10.91
CA GLY A 13 -8.85 -4.66 -11.06
C GLY A 13 -10.34 -4.45 -10.87
N HIS A 14 -11.17 -5.35 -11.41
CA HIS A 14 -12.63 -5.29 -11.20
C HIS A 14 -13.01 -5.47 -9.72
N VAL A 15 -12.37 -6.40 -9.00
CA VAL A 15 -12.62 -6.57 -7.56
C VAL A 15 -12.15 -5.37 -6.77
N ALA A 16 -10.96 -4.82 -7.06
CA ALA A 16 -10.43 -3.64 -6.39
C ALA A 16 -11.37 -2.44 -6.57
N ARG A 17 -11.78 -2.14 -7.81
CA ARG A 17 -12.75 -1.08 -8.10
C ARG A 17 -14.06 -1.27 -7.35
N ARG A 18 -14.66 -2.48 -7.40
CA ARG A 18 -15.90 -2.77 -6.70
C ARG A 18 -15.77 -2.63 -5.19
N THR A 19 -14.61 -2.98 -4.63
CA THR A 19 -14.33 -2.79 -3.21
C THR A 19 -14.32 -1.30 -2.85
N ILE A 20 -13.59 -0.49 -3.59
CA ILE A 20 -13.56 0.97 -3.39
C ILE A 20 -14.97 1.57 -3.50
N GLU A 21 -15.71 1.24 -4.56
CA GLU A 21 -17.08 1.73 -4.78
C GLU A 21 -18.05 1.31 -3.67
N GLY A 22 -17.92 0.08 -3.17
CA GLY A 22 -18.79 -0.45 -2.12
C GLY A 22 -18.46 0.05 -0.71
N ILE A 23 -17.19 0.38 -0.44
CA ILE A 23 -16.71 0.73 0.90
C ILE A 23 -16.64 2.24 1.12
N LYS A 24 -16.37 3.05 0.07
CA LYS A 24 -16.24 4.51 0.23
C LYS A 24 -17.43 5.18 0.93
N GLY A 25 -18.65 4.63 0.77
CA GLY A 25 -19.86 5.12 1.44
C GLY A 25 -19.91 4.82 2.94
N GLU A 26 -19.05 3.92 3.45
CA GLU A 26 -18.92 3.62 4.88
C GLU A 26 -17.94 4.57 5.59
N ILE A 27 -17.23 5.44 4.85
CA ILE A 27 -16.32 6.45 5.41
C ILE A 27 -17.15 7.63 5.91
N VAL A 28 -17.70 7.48 7.11
CA VAL A 28 -18.60 8.45 7.75
C VAL A 28 -18.15 8.76 9.17
N ALA A 29 -18.48 9.94 9.67
CA ALA A 29 -18.13 10.34 11.03
C ALA A 29 -18.65 9.31 12.08
N GLY A 30 -17.80 8.97 13.04
CA GLY A 30 -18.07 7.98 14.10
C GLY A 30 -17.82 6.53 13.70
N LYS A 31 -17.53 6.22 12.41
CA LYS A 31 -17.14 4.87 12.00
C LYS A 31 -15.69 4.61 12.41
N SER A 32 -15.43 3.45 13.00
CA SER A 32 -14.08 3.00 13.34
C SER A 32 -13.24 2.73 12.09
N TRP A 33 -11.97 3.13 12.11
CA TRP A 33 -11.03 2.82 11.02
C TRP A 33 -10.80 1.31 10.92
N ASP A 34 -10.68 0.63 12.05
CA ASP A 34 -10.47 -0.81 12.11
C ASP A 34 -11.65 -1.58 11.50
N ASP A 35 -12.89 -1.18 11.83
CA ASP A 35 -14.11 -1.75 11.27
C ASP A 35 -14.18 -1.55 9.74
N LEU A 36 -13.74 -0.39 9.24
CA LEU A 36 -13.73 -0.12 7.80
C LEU A 36 -12.72 -1.00 7.07
N ILE A 37 -11.49 -1.14 7.62
CA ILE A 37 -10.45 -2.01 7.08
C ILE A 37 -10.96 -3.46 6.99
N ASP A 38 -11.56 -3.95 8.07
CA ASP A 38 -12.12 -5.31 8.12
C ASP A 38 -13.28 -5.49 7.14
N SER A 39 -14.14 -4.47 6.99
CA SER A 39 -15.21 -4.48 5.98
C SER A 39 -14.66 -4.58 4.56
N ALA A 40 -13.65 -3.79 4.24
CA ALA A 40 -13.01 -3.79 2.93
C ALA A 40 -12.34 -5.13 2.61
N GLU A 41 -11.58 -5.70 3.55
CA GLU A 41 -10.95 -7.01 3.35
C GLU A 41 -11.97 -8.14 3.20
N ARG A 42 -13.07 -8.12 3.97
CA ARG A 42 -14.17 -9.07 3.78
C ARG A 42 -14.85 -8.89 2.43
N PHE A 43 -15.01 -7.64 1.97
CA PHE A 43 -15.61 -7.36 0.66
C PHE A 43 -14.75 -7.94 -0.47
N ILE A 44 -13.43 -7.74 -0.44
CA ILE A 44 -12.49 -8.34 -1.41
C ILE A 44 -12.69 -9.86 -1.48
N ARG A 45 -12.67 -10.54 -0.32
CA ARG A 45 -12.80 -12.01 -0.26
C ARG A 45 -14.14 -12.51 -0.78
N ARG A 46 -15.23 -11.81 -0.47
CA ARG A 46 -16.59 -12.16 -0.95
C ARG A 46 -16.74 -12.03 -2.46
N HIS A 47 -15.93 -11.19 -3.10
CA HIS A 47 -15.95 -10.97 -4.55
C HIS A 47 -14.88 -11.76 -5.30
N GLY A 48 -14.30 -12.77 -4.67
CA GLY A 48 -13.37 -13.72 -5.30
C GLY A 48 -11.92 -13.27 -5.39
N GLY A 49 -11.57 -12.12 -4.81
CA GLY A 49 -10.19 -11.66 -4.66
C GLY A 49 -9.57 -12.09 -3.34
N THR A 50 -8.28 -11.89 -3.22
CA THR A 50 -7.54 -11.94 -1.95
C THR A 50 -6.83 -10.60 -1.78
N PRO A 51 -6.79 -10.00 -0.58
CA PRO A 51 -5.97 -8.82 -0.36
C PRO A 51 -4.52 -9.06 -0.77
N ALA A 52 -3.98 -8.21 -1.65
CA ALA A 52 -2.59 -8.26 -2.10
C ALA A 52 -1.65 -7.67 -1.05
N PHE A 53 -2.18 -6.77 -0.24
CA PHE A 53 -1.61 -6.22 0.98
C PHE A 53 -2.76 -5.86 1.92
N PRO A 54 -2.49 -5.60 3.22
CA PRO A 54 -3.52 -5.17 4.15
C PRO A 54 -4.17 -3.88 3.66
N VAL A 55 -5.51 -3.83 3.59
CA VAL A 55 -6.19 -2.56 3.31
C VAL A 55 -5.69 -1.51 4.27
N THR A 56 -5.31 -0.35 3.76
CA THR A 56 -4.83 0.77 4.56
C THR A 56 -5.81 1.94 4.55
N ILE A 57 -5.91 2.58 5.72
CA ILE A 57 -6.65 3.82 5.94
C ILE A 57 -5.66 4.86 6.45
N SER A 58 -5.56 5.97 5.75
CA SER A 58 -4.66 7.04 6.13
C SER A 58 -5.44 8.35 6.21
N VAL A 59 -5.39 9.02 7.36
CA VAL A 59 -6.22 10.19 7.65
C VAL A 59 -5.36 11.44 7.79
N ASN A 60 -5.79 12.53 7.19
CA ASN A 60 -5.17 13.86 7.24
C ASN A 60 -3.69 13.84 6.85
N ASP A 61 -2.78 14.08 7.77
CA ASP A 61 -1.32 14.11 7.56
C ASP A 61 -0.68 12.71 7.43
N ILE A 62 -1.39 11.64 7.79
CA ILE A 62 -0.96 10.27 7.52
C ILE A 62 -1.08 10.04 6.01
N ALA A 63 0.02 9.69 5.36
CA ALA A 63 0.08 9.53 3.92
C ALA A 63 -0.32 8.13 3.48
N ALA A 64 0.23 7.08 4.11
CA ALA A 64 0.06 5.68 3.70
C ALA A 64 0.39 4.68 4.83
N HIS A 65 0.15 3.40 4.57
CA HIS A 65 0.58 2.23 5.33
C HIS A 65 0.00 2.10 6.74
N TYR A 66 -1.07 2.81 7.09
CA TYR A 66 -1.78 2.50 8.32
C TYR A 66 -2.80 1.37 8.08
N THR A 67 -2.71 0.30 8.85
CA THR A 67 -3.73 -0.76 8.89
C THR A 67 -4.09 -1.08 10.33
N THR A 68 -5.26 -1.72 10.53
CA THR A 68 -5.71 -2.06 11.88
C THR A 68 -4.72 -2.92 12.63
N ASN A 69 -4.67 -2.66 13.93
CA ASN A 69 -3.67 -3.20 14.84
C ASN A 69 -4.27 -4.10 15.92
N SER A 70 -5.51 -4.40 15.81
CA SER A 70 -6.48 -4.82 16.84
C SER A 70 -5.98 -5.76 17.93
N ILE A 71 -4.86 -6.46 17.77
CA ILE A 71 -4.46 -7.48 18.77
C ILE A 71 -3.02 -7.32 19.27
N LEU A 72 -2.06 -6.82 18.47
CA LEU A 72 -0.65 -7.07 18.77
C LEU A 72 0.24 -5.85 19.02
N THR A 73 0.12 -4.81 18.27
CA THR A 73 0.90 -3.58 18.44
C THR A 73 0.08 -2.39 18.00
N LYS A 74 -0.35 -1.53 18.92
CA LYS A 74 -0.81 -0.20 18.53
C LYS A 74 0.44 0.65 18.26
N PRO A 75 0.52 1.35 17.14
CA PRO A 75 1.57 2.33 16.91
C PRO A 75 1.61 3.34 18.07
N GLU A 76 2.80 3.65 18.60
CA GLU A 76 2.95 4.70 19.61
C GLU A 76 2.26 5.99 19.13
N GLY A 77 1.36 6.54 19.94
CA GLY A 77 0.57 7.72 19.61
C GLY A 77 -0.75 7.46 18.84
N LEU A 78 -1.14 6.19 18.64
CA LEU A 78 -2.43 5.76 18.10
C LEU A 78 -3.09 4.75 19.06
N GLU A 79 -3.21 5.12 20.33
CA GLU A 79 -3.55 4.19 21.43
C GLU A 79 -5.05 3.96 21.64
N GLU A 80 -5.89 4.83 21.11
CA GLU A 80 -7.35 4.74 21.24
C GLU A 80 -8.00 4.18 19.98
N GLU A 81 -9.26 3.77 20.08
CA GLU A 81 -10.06 3.40 18.93
C GLU A 81 -10.22 4.63 18.02
N MET A 82 -9.61 4.55 16.83
CA MET A 82 -9.64 5.64 15.86
C MET A 82 -10.97 5.63 15.13
N VAL A 83 -11.71 6.73 15.20
CA VAL A 83 -12.95 6.94 14.47
C VAL A 83 -12.79 8.12 13.51
N PHE A 84 -13.54 8.11 12.41
CA PHE A 84 -13.56 9.25 11.49
C PHE A 84 -14.30 10.42 12.11
N GLU A 85 -13.75 11.61 11.92
CA GLU A 85 -14.39 12.87 12.28
C GLU A 85 -14.87 13.62 11.03
N LYS A 86 -15.86 14.49 11.18
CA LYS A 86 -16.32 15.33 10.09
C LYS A 86 -15.19 16.28 9.64
N GLY A 87 -14.90 16.31 8.35
CA GLY A 87 -13.82 17.10 7.76
C GLY A 87 -12.51 16.33 7.62
N ASP A 88 -12.40 15.09 8.11
CA ASP A 88 -11.23 14.27 7.87
C ASP A 88 -11.02 14.01 6.37
N LEU A 89 -9.78 14.10 5.94
CA LEU A 89 -9.33 13.72 4.61
C LEU A 89 -8.80 12.29 4.64
N VAL A 90 -9.58 11.34 4.12
CA VAL A 90 -9.34 9.90 4.25
C VAL A 90 -8.86 9.31 2.94
N LYS A 91 -7.70 8.66 2.94
CA LYS A 91 -7.18 7.79 1.87
C LYS A 91 -7.56 6.37 2.20
N LEU A 92 -8.30 5.72 1.31
CA LEU A 92 -8.59 4.29 1.30
C LEU A 92 -7.77 3.66 0.19
N ASP A 93 -6.88 2.75 0.57
CA ASP A 93 -5.97 2.07 -0.34
C ASP A 93 -6.19 0.56 -0.29
N VAL A 94 -6.41 -0.03 -1.47
CA VAL A 94 -6.94 -1.38 -1.66
C VAL A 94 -6.12 -2.16 -2.68
N GLY A 95 -5.37 -3.12 -2.17
CA GLY A 95 -4.67 -4.12 -2.98
C GLY A 95 -5.46 -5.41 -3.11
N VAL A 96 -5.60 -5.90 -4.33
CA VAL A 96 -6.26 -7.19 -4.63
C VAL A 96 -5.35 -8.06 -5.47
N HIS A 97 -5.32 -9.35 -5.21
CA HIS A 97 -4.74 -10.30 -6.14
C HIS A 97 -5.70 -11.45 -6.50
N ILE A 98 -5.57 -11.94 -7.73
CA ILE A 98 -6.19 -13.19 -8.18
C ILE A 98 -5.07 -14.04 -8.80
N LYS A 99 -4.74 -15.15 -8.16
CA LYS A 99 -3.63 -16.04 -8.55
C LYS A 99 -2.27 -15.34 -8.74
N GLY A 100 -2.03 -14.25 -8.01
CA GLY A 100 -0.79 -13.48 -8.09
C GLY A 100 -0.85 -12.26 -8.99
N ALA A 101 -1.76 -12.18 -9.93
CA ALA A 101 -2.02 -10.97 -10.71
C ALA A 101 -2.60 -9.88 -9.80
N LEU A 102 -2.02 -8.68 -9.81
CA LEU A 102 -2.24 -7.64 -8.81
C LEU A 102 -3.08 -6.49 -9.36
N ALA A 103 -3.87 -5.89 -8.48
CA ALA A 103 -4.45 -4.56 -8.69
C ALA A 103 -4.22 -3.74 -7.42
N ASP A 104 -3.72 -2.52 -7.61
CA ASP A 104 -3.39 -1.55 -6.60
C ASP A 104 -4.15 -0.26 -6.90
N ASN A 105 -5.01 0.18 -5.98
CA ASN A 105 -5.91 1.30 -6.23
C ASN A 105 -6.24 2.05 -4.95
N ALA A 106 -6.17 3.37 -5.00
CA ALA A 106 -6.55 4.22 -3.89
C ALA A 106 -7.44 5.40 -4.32
N LEU A 107 -8.18 5.89 -3.34
CA LEU A 107 -8.90 7.15 -3.46
C LEU A 107 -8.83 7.97 -2.17
N THR A 108 -9.06 9.26 -2.31
CA THR A 108 -9.22 10.20 -1.19
C THR A 108 -10.66 10.73 -1.15
N VAL A 109 -11.24 10.77 0.05
CA VAL A 109 -12.55 11.38 0.31
C VAL A 109 -12.49 12.29 1.54
N GLU A 110 -13.38 13.28 1.60
CA GLU A 110 -13.61 14.10 2.79
C GLU A 110 -14.83 13.58 3.55
N VAL A 111 -14.69 13.33 4.84
CA VAL A 111 -15.77 12.84 5.71
C VAL A 111 -16.83 13.92 5.90
N GLY A 112 -18.08 13.61 5.60
CA GLY A 112 -19.22 14.52 5.74
C GLY A 112 -19.30 15.64 4.72
N GLY A 113 -18.41 15.66 3.71
CA GLY A 113 -18.54 16.49 2.51
C GLY A 113 -18.58 18.00 2.77
N GLY A 114 -17.74 18.50 3.68
CA GLY A 114 -17.69 19.94 4.02
C GLY A 114 -17.10 20.84 2.93
N GLY A 115 -16.43 20.25 1.94
CA GLY A 115 -15.83 20.98 0.82
C GLY A 115 -14.46 21.61 1.10
N ASN A 116 -13.91 21.42 2.30
CA ASN A 116 -12.62 22.01 2.68
C ASN A 116 -11.44 21.47 1.88
N HIS A 117 -11.56 20.23 1.39
CA HIS A 117 -10.50 19.50 0.68
C HIS A 117 -10.83 19.24 -0.79
N THR A 118 -11.90 19.84 -1.33
CA THR A 118 -12.37 19.59 -2.70
C THR A 118 -11.28 19.81 -3.74
N ASP A 119 -10.55 20.93 -3.66
CA ASP A 119 -9.50 21.25 -4.63
C ASP A 119 -8.30 20.32 -4.50
N GLN A 120 -7.92 19.93 -3.26
CA GLN A 120 -6.83 19.00 -3.01
C GLN A 120 -7.15 17.60 -3.56
N ILE A 121 -8.35 17.10 -3.29
CA ILE A 121 -8.86 15.81 -3.80
C ILE A 121 -8.90 15.83 -5.34
N ARG A 122 -9.42 16.91 -5.92
CA ARG A 122 -9.49 17.07 -7.36
C ARG A 122 -8.08 17.05 -7.99
N ALA A 123 -7.14 17.82 -7.46
CA ALA A 123 -5.77 17.88 -7.95
C ALA A 123 -5.08 16.52 -7.93
N ALA A 124 -5.24 15.72 -6.83
CA ALA A 124 -4.68 14.38 -6.77
C ALA A 124 -5.28 13.44 -7.82
N LYS A 125 -6.60 13.52 -8.04
CA LYS A 125 -7.28 12.72 -9.05
C LYS A 125 -6.86 13.11 -10.47
N GLU A 126 -6.82 14.40 -10.77
CA GLU A 126 -6.42 14.94 -12.08
C GLU A 126 -4.94 14.61 -12.37
N ALA A 127 -4.05 14.67 -11.39
CA ALA A 127 -2.65 14.28 -11.54
C ALA A 127 -2.51 12.81 -11.93
N ARG A 128 -3.24 11.90 -11.27
CA ARG A 128 -3.27 10.49 -11.64
C ARG A 128 -3.77 10.30 -13.07
N ASP A 129 -4.90 10.94 -13.42
CA ASP A 129 -5.49 10.80 -14.75
C ASP A 129 -4.54 11.31 -15.83
N ALA A 130 -3.89 12.47 -15.60
CA ALA A 130 -2.90 13.04 -16.49
C ALA A 130 -1.64 12.19 -16.64
N GLN A 131 -1.15 11.56 -15.55
CA GLN A 131 -0.05 10.60 -15.63
C GLN A 131 -0.40 9.37 -16.47
N ILE A 132 -1.61 8.82 -16.29
CA ILE A 132 -2.08 7.67 -17.07
C ILE A 132 -2.16 8.05 -18.55
N GLU A 133 -2.68 9.22 -18.89
CA GLU A 133 -2.77 9.72 -20.26
C GLU A 133 -1.38 9.92 -20.90
N ALA A 134 -0.40 10.37 -20.11
CA ALA A 134 0.98 10.56 -20.54
C ALA A 134 1.75 9.24 -20.74
N MET A 135 1.23 8.11 -20.23
CA MET A 135 1.86 6.79 -20.38
C MET A 135 1.67 6.21 -21.77
N THR A 136 2.42 6.73 -22.73
CA THR A 136 2.43 6.24 -24.11
C THR A 136 3.75 5.52 -24.42
N PRO A 137 3.77 4.60 -25.39
CA PRO A 137 5.01 3.99 -25.83
C PRO A 137 6.05 5.05 -26.27
N GLY A 138 7.22 5.01 -25.63
CA GLY A 138 8.29 5.98 -25.87
C GLY A 138 8.34 7.17 -24.91
N SER A 139 7.32 7.38 -24.06
CA SER A 139 7.38 8.36 -22.96
C SER A 139 8.47 7.97 -21.97
N THR A 140 9.07 8.95 -21.33
CA THR A 140 10.01 8.74 -20.23
C THR A 140 9.34 8.92 -18.87
N TRP A 141 9.87 8.26 -17.84
CA TRP A 141 9.37 8.47 -16.47
C TRP A 141 9.45 9.94 -16.01
N ALA A 142 10.50 10.65 -16.46
CA ALA A 142 10.63 12.08 -16.14
C ALA A 142 9.52 12.94 -16.77
N GLU A 143 9.11 12.65 -18.01
CA GLU A 143 7.99 13.33 -18.65
C GLU A 143 6.67 13.02 -17.96
N ILE A 144 6.42 11.75 -17.62
CA ILE A 144 5.22 11.30 -16.92
C ILE A 144 5.14 11.91 -15.51
N GLY A 145 6.27 11.98 -14.78
CA GLY A 145 6.31 12.60 -13.45
C GLY A 145 6.09 14.11 -13.48
N ALA A 146 6.65 14.80 -14.47
CA ALA A 146 6.51 16.23 -14.63
C ALA A 146 5.06 16.67 -14.90
N VAL A 147 4.26 15.82 -15.57
CA VAL A 147 2.83 16.12 -15.79
C VAL A 147 2.05 16.15 -14.49
N ALA A 148 2.29 15.19 -13.57
CA ALA A 148 1.63 15.19 -12.25
C ALA A 148 2.09 16.37 -11.38
N ASP A 149 3.38 16.68 -11.41
CA ASP A 149 3.94 17.86 -10.72
C ASP A 149 3.23 19.14 -11.13
N GLN A 150 3.09 19.36 -12.44
CA GLN A 150 2.43 20.54 -13.00
C GLN A 150 0.98 20.63 -12.53
N VAL A 151 0.22 19.52 -12.54
CA VAL A 151 -1.19 19.53 -12.08
C VAL A 151 -1.28 19.91 -10.60
N HIS A 152 -0.39 19.33 -9.76
CA HIS A 152 -0.38 19.65 -8.34
C HIS A 152 0.00 21.11 -8.05
N THR A 153 1.05 21.61 -8.71
CA THR A 153 1.57 22.97 -8.49
C THR A 153 0.62 24.03 -9.02
N ASP A 154 -0.03 23.82 -10.18
CA ASP A 154 -1.05 24.72 -10.74
C ASP A 154 -2.28 24.82 -9.82
N ALA A 155 -2.61 23.74 -9.10
CA ALA A 155 -3.67 23.73 -8.11
C ALA A 155 -3.24 24.30 -6.74
N GLY A 156 -1.97 24.69 -6.57
CA GLY A 156 -1.42 25.28 -5.35
C GLY A 156 -1.00 24.27 -4.27
N PHE A 157 -0.82 22.99 -4.63
CA PHE A 157 -0.37 21.93 -3.72
C PHE A 157 1.06 21.50 -4.02
N GLN A 158 1.76 21.00 -2.98
CA GLN A 158 3.08 20.43 -3.17
C GLN A 158 2.98 18.96 -3.59
N PRO A 159 3.64 18.53 -4.68
CA PRO A 159 3.80 17.12 -4.97
C PRO A 159 4.64 16.46 -3.87
N VAL A 160 4.29 15.23 -3.51
CA VAL A 160 5.15 14.41 -2.64
C VAL A 160 6.27 13.82 -3.49
N THR A 161 7.53 14.04 -3.07
CA THR A 161 8.72 13.75 -3.88
C THR A 161 9.55 12.56 -3.40
N ASN A 162 9.06 11.82 -2.41
CA ASN A 162 9.72 10.62 -1.88
C ASN A 162 8.77 9.43 -1.68
N LEU A 163 7.59 9.51 -2.31
CA LEU A 163 6.75 8.35 -2.65
C LEU A 163 6.64 8.31 -4.17
N CYS A 164 6.51 7.12 -4.72
CA CYS A 164 6.47 6.88 -6.16
C CYS A 164 5.57 5.69 -6.45
N GLY A 165 4.86 5.74 -7.56
CA GLY A 165 4.26 4.56 -8.15
C GLY A 165 5.32 3.51 -8.52
N HIS A 166 4.89 2.34 -8.91
CA HIS A 166 5.80 1.22 -9.13
C HIS A 166 5.30 0.22 -10.17
N LYS A 167 6.23 -0.56 -10.72
CA LYS A 167 5.92 -1.71 -11.57
C LYS A 167 5.36 -2.84 -10.72
N LEU A 168 4.36 -3.52 -11.26
CA LEU A 168 3.73 -4.70 -10.69
C LEU A 168 4.13 -5.93 -11.51
N GLU A 169 4.42 -7.04 -10.83
CA GLU A 169 4.57 -8.37 -11.41
C GLU A 169 3.78 -9.40 -10.59
N GLU A 170 3.55 -10.58 -11.14
CA GLU A 170 2.86 -11.62 -10.38
C GLU A 170 3.57 -11.90 -9.05
N TRP A 171 2.80 -11.83 -7.94
CA TRP A 171 3.29 -12.00 -6.58
C TRP A 171 4.35 -10.98 -6.14
N ASN A 172 4.56 -9.91 -6.89
CA ASN A 172 5.58 -8.91 -6.60
C ASN A 172 5.01 -7.49 -6.74
N LEU A 173 4.63 -6.91 -5.61
CA LEU A 173 4.00 -5.60 -5.55
C LEU A 173 4.96 -4.48 -6.01
N HIS A 174 6.24 -4.56 -5.65
CA HIS A 174 7.27 -3.56 -6.02
C HIS A 174 8.33 -4.23 -6.89
N ALA A 175 8.11 -4.25 -8.19
CA ALA A 175 8.93 -5.01 -9.15
C ALA A 175 10.16 -4.22 -9.66
N GLY A 176 10.73 -3.36 -8.83
CA GLY A 176 12.04 -2.75 -9.05
C GLY A 176 12.08 -1.54 -9.98
N VAL A 177 10.95 -1.12 -10.55
CA VAL A 177 10.81 0.14 -11.30
C VAL A 177 9.95 1.09 -10.50
N SER A 178 10.45 2.30 -10.22
CA SER A 178 9.69 3.38 -9.60
C SER A 178 9.16 4.34 -10.65
N VAL A 179 7.91 4.78 -10.46
CA VAL A 179 7.21 5.74 -11.32
C VAL A 179 7.08 7.06 -10.56
N PRO A 180 7.88 8.09 -10.88
CA PRO A 180 7.82 9.37 -10.19
C PRO A 180 6.49 10.06 -10.47
N SER A 181 5.97 10.80 -9.48
CA SER A 181 4.79 11.66 -9.61
C SER A 181 5.13 13.13 -9.36
N TYR A 182 6.37 13.49 -9.67
CA TYR A 182 6.94 14.85 -9.56
C TYR A 182 8.00 15.06 -10.63
N ASP A 183 8.38 16.30 -10.91
CA ASP A 183 9.49 16.59 -11.81
C ASP A 183 10.83 16.13 -11.18
N CYS A 184 11.23 14.93 -11.54
CA CYS A 184 12.49 14.34 -11.07
C CYS A 184 13.72 14.79 -11.87
N GLY A 185 13.52 15.58 -12.94
CA GLY A 185 14.56 16.00 -13.88
C GLY A 185 14.99 14.89 -14.85
N LYS A 186 15.20 15.27 -16.10
CA LYS A 186 15.51 14.35 -17.22
C LYS A 186 16.82 13.55 -17.06
N THR A 187 17.73 14.02 -16.19
CA THR A 187 19.03 13.37 -15.97
C THR A 187 19.08 12.46 -14.75
N ASN A 188 17.97 12.33 -14.01
CA ASN A 188 17.91 11.50 -12.80
C ASN A 188 18.03 10.01 -13.14
N GLN A 189 19.14 9.41 -12.75
CA GLN A 189 19.46 8.02 -13.07
C GLN A 189 18.56 7.01 -12.34
N SER A 190 17.88 7.42 -11.25
CA SER A 190 16.93 6.57 -10.50
C SER A 190 15.63 6.32 -11.28
N PHE A 191 15.32 7.18 -12.28
CA PHE A 191 14.09 7.11 -13.08
C PHE A 191 14.41 7.01 -14.57
N LYS A 192 15.34 6.12 -14.92
CA LYS A 192 15.68 5.85 -16.32
C LYS A 192 14.58 5.08 -17.04
N GLY A 193 14.40 5.39 -18.32
CA GLY A 193 13.49 4.67 -19.22
C GLY A 193 12.06 5.19 -19.13
N GLY A 194 11.13 4.33 -19.42
CA GLY A 194 9.70 4.62 -19.46
C GLY A 194 8.89 3.33 -19.43
N PRO A 195 7.55 3.42 -19.63
CA PRO A 195 6.67 2.26 -19.56
C PRO A 195 7.00 1.21 -20.64
N GLU A 196 7.09 -0.03 -20.21
CA GLU A 196 7.28 -1.20 -21.07
C GLU A 196 5.93 -1.71 -21.54
N VAL A 197 5.80 -1.98 -22.84
CA VAL A 197 4.58 -2.55 -23.41
C VAL A 197 4.26 -3.90 -22.78
N GLY A 198 3.03 -4.07 -22.33
CA GLY A 198 2.55 -5.27 -21.66
C GLY A 198 2.88 -5.33 -20.18
N ALA A 199 3.61 -4.37 -19.61
CA ALA A 199 3.86 -4.30 -18.19
C ALA A 199 2.73 -3.57 -17.44
N PHE A 200 2.60 -3.90 -16.16
CA PHE A 200 1.62 -3.31 -15.23
C PHE A 200 2.30 -2.36 -14.26
N TYR A 201 1.65 -1.25 -13.97
CA TYR A 201 2.15 -0.21 -13.07
C TYR A 201 1.03 0.31 -12.17
N ALA A 202 1.38 0.57 -10.92
CA ALA A 202 0.61 1.40 -10.00
C ALA A 202 1.00 2.87 -10.25
N ILE A 203 0.01 3.70 -10.55
CA ILE A 203 0.17 5.15 -10.77
C ILE A 203 -0.50 5.85 -9.61
N GLU A 204 0.31 6.44 -8.71
CA GLU A 204 -0.13 6.90 -7.39
C GLU A 204 0.44 8.28 -7.02
N PRO A 205 0.08 9.36 -7.70
CA PRO A 205 0.48 10.68 -7.28
C PRO A 205 -0.11 11.05 -5.91
N PHE A 206 0.76 11.64 -5.08
CA PHE A 206 0.40 12.23 -3.80
C PHE A 206 0.64 13.73 -3.84
N ASN A 207 -0.26 14.50 -3.27
CA ASN A 207 -0.03 15.90 -2.98
C ASN A 207 -0.24 16.21 -1.51
N THR A 208 0.31 17.34 -1.06
CA THR A 208 0.17 17.78 0.32
C THR A 208 0.00 19.30 0.43
N THR A 209 -0.68 19.74 1.48
CA THR A 209 -0.71 21.14 1.91
C THR A 209 0.57 21.52 2.67
N GLY A 210 1.41 20.54 3.01
CA GLY A 210 2.71 20.75 3.63
C GLY A 210 3.73 21.33 2.64
N LYS A 211 4.60 22.22 3.12
CA LYS A 211 5.55 22.96 2.26
C LYS A 211 6.72 22.12 1.79
N SER A 212 7.10 21.09 2.54
CA SER A 212 8.27 20.27 2.24
C SER A 212 8.06 19.29 1.07
N GLY A 213 6.83 18.88 0.81
CA GLY A 213 6.54 17.78 -0.12
C GLY A 213 7.23 16.47 0.28
N LYS A 214 7.48 16.25 1.58
CA LYS A 214 8.21 15.09 2.11
C LYS A 214 7.37 14.30 3.10
N ILE A 215 7.55 12.99 3.03
CA ILE A 215 6.92 12.01 3.90
C ILE A 215 8.02 11.36 4.76
N GLU A 216 7.70 11.05 6.00
CA GLU A 216 8.58 10.36 6.96
C GLU A 216 7.87 9.20 7.65
N ASP A 217 8.63 8.28 8.22
CA ASP A 217 8.08 7.20 9.05
C ASP A 217 7.48 7.77 10.33
N ILE A 218 6.26 7.37 10.68
CA ILE A 218 5.65 7.70 11.99
C ILE A 218 6.41 6.98 13.10
N GLN A 219 6.92 5.78 12.79
CA GLN A 219 7.61 4.90 13.74
C GLN A 219 8.81 4.25 13.10
N PRO A 220 9.77 3.79 13.91
CA PRO A 220 10.79 2.88 13.42
C PRO A 220 10.15 1.65 12.77
N SER A 221 10.72 1.16 11.68
CA SER A 221 10.23 -0.03 10.95
C SER A 221 10.10 -1.28 11.82
N THR A 222 10.78 -1.31 12.97
CA THR A 222 10.70 -2.39 13.97
C THR A 222 9.40 -2.44 14.75
N SER A 223 8.55 -1.43 14.64
CA SER A 223 7.22 -1.37 15.28
C SER A 223 6.06 -1.39 14.28
N SER A 224 6.34 -1.60 13.00
CA SER A 224 5.31 -1.77 11.98
C SER A 224 4.50 -3.06 12.21
N ASN A 225 3.25 -3.05 11.78
CA ASN A 225 2.34 -4.20 11.76
C ASN A 225 2.08 -4.75 10.35
N ILE A 226 2.80 -4.23 9.34
CA ILE A 226 2.79 -4.71 7.96
C ILE A 226 4.20 -5.21 7.62
N HIS A 227 4.29 -6.43 7.14
CA HIS A 227 5.55 -7.06 6.79
C HIS A 227 5.44 -7.78 5.45
N ARG A 228 6.58 -7.98 4.78
CA ARG A 228 6.69 -8.89 3.63
C ARG A 228 7.88 -9.80 3.76
N VAL A 229 7.84 -10.95 3.12
CA VAL A 229 9.03 -11.80 2.97
C VAL A 229 9.97 -11.15 1.96
N THR A 230 11.25 -11.06 2.31
CA THR A 230 12.27 -10.53 1.40
C THR A 230 12.30 -11.27 0.07
N GLY A 231 12.48 -10.54 -1.03
CA GLY A 231 12.74 -11.13 -2.35
C GLY A 231 14.10 -11.84 -2.45
N ASN A 232 14.99 -11.70 -1.45
CA ASN A 232 16.33 -12.27 -1.48
C ASN A 232 16.32 -13.78 -1.21
N ILE A 233 16.41 -14.58 -2.28
CA ILE A 233 16.40 -16.05 -2.24
C ILE A 233 17.52 -16.60 -1.34
N THR A 234 18.68 -15.95 -1.28
CA THR A 234 19.79 -16.41 -0.44
C THR A 234 19.44 -16.29 1.04
N VAL A 235 18.80 -15.20 1.45
CA VAL A 235 18.30 -15.02 2.83
C VAL A 235 17.22 -16.04 3.14
N ARG A 236 16.25 -16.23 2.25
CA ARG A 236 15.17 -17.21 2.40
C ARG A 236 15.73 -18.62 2.58
N LYS A 237 16.66 -19.05 1.74
CA LYS A 237 17.35 -20.36 1.86
C LYS A 237 18.17 -20.49 3.13
N ALA A 238 18.81 -19.41 3.60
CA ALA A 238 19.60 -19.44 4.84
C ALA A 238 18.71 -19.62 6.09
N VAL A 239 17.52 -19.04 6.09
CA VAL A 239 16.52 -19.20 7.17
C VAL A 239 16.02 -20.63 7.22
N ALA A 240 15.77 -21.26 6.06
CA ALA A 240 15.40 -22.68 5.97
C ALA A 240 16.50 -23.62 6.51
N LYS A 241 17.76 -23.19 6.53
CA LYS A 241 18.96 -24.00 6.85
C LYS A 241 19.47 -23.95 8.27
N LYS A 242 18.73 -23.54 9.33
CA LYS A 242 19.15 -23.76 10.75
C LYS A 242 19.32 -22.55 11.70
N LYS A 243 18.88 -21.35 11.38
CA LYS A 243 19.06 -20.22 12.32
C LYS A 243 17.87 -19.93 13.25
N LEU A 244 16.75 -20.62 13.04
CA LEU A 244 15.54 -20.44 13.84
C LEU A 244 15.25 -21.65 14.71
N LYS A 245 14.72 -21.42 15.92
CA LYS A 245 14.10 -22.47 16.73
C LYS A 245 12.93 -23.10 15.95
N PRO A 246 12.51 -24.34 16.23
CA PRO A 246 11.49 -25.06 15.45
C PRO A 246 10.23 -24.24 15.18
N LEU A 247 9.69 -23.54 16.17
CA LEU A 247 8.52 -22.68 16.02
C LEU A 247 8.76 -21.56 15.02
N GLY A 248 9.89 -20.86 15.13
CA GLY A 248 10.25 -19.76 14.21
C GLY A 248 10.42 -20.26 12.77
N ALA A 249 10.97 -21.44 12.57
CA ALA A 249 11.12 -22.04 11.24
C ALA A 249 9.76 -22.44 10.65
N THR A 250 8.83 -22.96 11.47
CA THR A 250 7.46 -23.29 11.05
C THR A 250 6.70 -22.03 10.65
N MET A 251 6.78 -20.97 11.46
CA MET A 251 6.14 -19.70 11.18
C MET A 251 6.69 -19.02 9.93
N ALA A 252 8.01 -18.99 9.76
CA ALA A 252 8.63 -18.41 8.55
C ALA A 252 8.15 -19.13 7.28
N ARG A 253 8.10 -20.47 7.30
CA ARG A 253 7.58 -21.27 6.19
C ARG A 253 6.13 -20.96 5.90
N TYR A 254 5.28 -20.93 6.94
CA TYR A 254 3.86 -20.63 6.77
C TYR A 254 3.64 -19.24 6.16
N ILE A 255 4.36 -18.21 6.65
CA ILE A 255 4.28 -16.84 6.12
C ILE A 255 4.68 -16.84 4.63
N GLU A 256 5.79 -17.52 4.29
CA GLU A 256 6.27 -17.61 2.91
C GLU A 256 5.28 -18.36 1.98
N GLU A 257 4.74 -19.50 2.44
CA GLU A 257 3.75 -20.28 1.68
C GLU A 257 2.43 -19.53 1.48
N ARG A 258 2.02 -18.74 2.48
CA ARG A 258 0.72 -18.06 2.48
C ARG A 258 0.73 -16.74 1.72
N TYR A 259 1.77 -15.95 1.90
CA TYR A 259 1.82 -14.57 1.39
C TYR A 259 2.86 -14.38 0.28
N SER A 260 3.72 -15.36 0.02
CA SER A 260 4.84 -15.24 -0.93
C SER A 260 5.71 -14.02 -0.59
N THR A 261 5.84 -13.07 -1.51
CA THR A 261 6.53 -11.78 -1.29
C THR A 261 5.56 -10.60 -1.14
N LEU A 262 4.25 -10.87 -1.07
CA LEU A 262 3.24 -9.84 -0.85
C LEU A 262 3.24 -9.36 0.62
N PRO A 263 2.94 -8.08 0.86
CA PRO A 263 2.77 -7.57 2.21
C PRO A 263 1.61 -8.24 2.94
N PHE A 264 1.79 -8.50 4.22
CA PHE A 264 0.77 -9.07 5.10
C PHE A 264 0.69 -8.32 6.42
N ALA A 265 -0.51 -8.29 7.01
CA ALA A 265 -0.70 -7.75 8.35
C ALA A 265 -0.37 -8.81 9.41
N GLU A 266 0.22 -8.40 10.53
CA GLU A 266 0.47 -9.28 11.67
C GLU A 266 -0.80 -10.00 12.12
N ARG A 267 -1.94 -9.31 12.17
CA ARG A 267 -3.24 -9.88 12.54
C ARG A 267 -3.66 -11.08 11.68
N TRP A 268 -3.24 -11.15 10.42
CA TRP A 268 -3.57 -12.29 9.54
C TRP A 268 -2.81 -13.56 9.91
N ALA A 269 -1.61 -13.42 10.48
CA ALA A 269 -0.76 -14.54 10.87
C ALA A 269 -0.89 -14.92 12.35
N TYR A 270 -1.53 -14.06 13.16
CA TYR A 270 -1.60 -14.24 14.61
C TYR A 270 -2.33 -15.51 15.05
N SER A 271 -3.44 -15.86 14.42
CA SER A 271 -4.21 -17.07 14.76
C SER A 271 -3.41 -18.38 14.71
N LEU A 272 -2.23 -18.32 14.06
CA LEU A 272 -1.31 -19.46 14.05
C LEU A 272 -0.57 -19.66 15.35
N LEU A 273 -0.42 -18.63 16.18
CA LEU A 273 0.23 -18.74 17.47
C LEU A 273 -0.70 -19.31 18.55
N GLU A 274 -2.01 -19.20 18.38
CA GLU A 274 -2.97 -19.78 19.32
C GLU A 274 -2.88 -21.31 19.36
N LYS A 275 -2.62 -21.95 18.21
CA LYS A 275 -2.55 -23.41 18.10
C LYS A 275 -1.36 -24.03 18.86
N PRO A 276 -0.11 -23.51 18.72
CA PRO A 276 1.05 -24.06 19.44
C PRO A 276 1.10 -23.65 20.92
N PHE A 277 0.27 -22.69 21.36
CA PHE A 277 0.21 -22.22 22.75
C PHE A 277 -1.21 -22.22 23.30
N PRO A 278 -1.92 -23.35 23.30
CA PRO A 278 -3.30 -23.41 23.78
C PRO A 278 -3.35 -23.06 25.28
N GLY A 279 -4.22 -22.12 25.63
CA GLY A 279 -4.42 -21.69 27.03
C GLY A 279 -3.41 -20.67 27.53
N GLU A 280 -2.52 -20.16 26.69
CA GLU A 280 -1.69 -19.00 27.04
C GLU A 280 -2.50 -17.70 26.93
N ASP A 281 -2.24 -16.77 27.85
CA ASP A 281 -2.91 -15.49 27.82
C ASP A 281 -2.49 -14.65 26.59
N PRO A 282 -3.34 -13.71 26.13
CA PRO A 282 -3.06 -12.89 24.95
C PRO A 282 -1.74 -12.09 25.04
N GLU A 283 -1.34 -11.67 26.23
CA GLU A 283 -0.10 -10.92 26.44
C GLU A 283 1.14 -11.82 26.24
N GLY A 284 1.10 -13.04 26.74
CA GLY A 284 2.15 -14.04 26.52
C GLY A 284 2.33 -14.38 25.05
N ILE A 285 1.21 -14.57 24.33
CA ILE A 285 1.20 -14.79 22.87
C ILE A 285 1.81 -13.58 22.16
N ARG A 286 1.39 -12.36 22.51
CA ARG A 286 1.94 -11.11 21.93
C ARG A 286 3.45 -10.99 22.14
N LYS A 287 3.97 -11.28 23.34
CA LYS A 287 5.40 -11.25 23.61
C LYS A 287 6.17 -12.21 22.71
N LYS A 288 5.65 -13.43 22.50
CA LYS A 288 6.26 -14.44 21.61
C LYS A 288 6.23 -14.00 20.16
N TRP A 289 5.11 -13.42 19.70
CA TRP A 289 4.98 -12.87 18.37
C TRP A 289 6.00 -11.76 18.13
N ASN A 290 6.04 -10.74 18.99
CA ASN A 290 6.99 -9.64 18.88
C ASN A 290 8.46 -10.11 18.87
N ALA A 291 8.79 -11.12 19.67
CA ALA A 291 10.13 -11.70 19.66
C ALA A 291 10.43 -12.42 18.33
N LEU A 292 9.44 -13.11 17.75
CA LEU A 292 9.57 -13.78 16.46
C LEU A 292 9.74 -12.76 15.32
N ILE A 293 8.86 -11.76 15.22
CA ILE A 293 8.94 -10.72 14.19
C ILE A 293 10.28 -9.99 14.26
N ARG A 294 10.71 -9.53 15.44
CA ARG A 294 12.03 -8.92 15.62
C ARG A 294 13.15 -9.84 15.15
N LYS A 295 13.07 -11.13 15.43
CA LYS A 295 14.07 -12.09 14.95
C LYS A 295 14.08 -12.23 13.45
N LEU A 296 12.90 -12.38 12.81
CA LEU A 296 12.78 -12.51 11.37
C LEU A 296 13.24 -11.25 10.63
N THR A 297 12.94 -10.07 11.18
CA THR A 297 13.40 -8.77 10.65
C THR A 297 14.91 -8.61 10.82
N SER A 298 15.48 -8.96 12.01
CA SER A 298 16.92 -8.84 12.27
C SER A 298 17.79 -9.70 11.35
N ILE A 299 17.27 -10.82 10.86
CA ILE A 299 17.95 -11.68 9.87
C ILE A 299 17.57 -11.33 8.42
N ARG A 300 16.83 -10.25 8.22
CA ARG A 300 16.36 -9.75 6.91
C ARG A 300 15.49 -10.75 6.15
N PHE A 301 14.79 -11.64 6.86
CA PHE A 301 13.77 -12.50 6.26
C PHE A 301 12.47 -11.74 6.05
N LEU A 302 12.11 -10.86 6.98
CA LEU A 302 11.02 -9.89 6.84
C LEU A 302 11.56 -8.48 6.65
N GLU A 303 10.86 -7.75 5.80
CA GLU A 303 10.94 -6.31 5.64
C GLU A 303 9.63 -5.71 6.17
N SER A 304 9.72 -4.57 6.87
CA SER A 304 8.57 -3.95 7.54
C SER A 304 8.20 -2.64 6.86
N TYR A 305 6.91 -2.36 6.79
CA TYR A 305 6.35 -1.10 6.29
C TYR A 305 5.86 -0.26 7.46
N SER A 306 6.47 0.89 7.67
CA SER A 306 6.00 1.86 8.66
C SER A 306 4.79 2.63 8.14
N ALA A 307 3.91 3.05 9.04
CA ALA A 307 2.95 4.09 8.70
C ALA A 307 3.70 5.40 8.40
N LEU A 308 3.25 6.12 7.41
CA LEU A 308 3.92 7.28 6.83
C LEU A 308 3.11 8.55 7.05
N ARG A 309 3.78 9.67 7.32
CA ARG A 309 3.13 10.98 7.48
C ARG A 309 3.88 12.10 6.79
N CYS A 310 3.19 13.21 6.54
CA CYS A 310 3.81 14.43 6.07
C CYS A 310 4.72 15.03 7.15
N VAL A 311 5.97 15.37 6.79
CA VAL A 311 6.99 15.90 7.70
C VAL A 311 6.51 17.13 8.46
N ASP A 312 5.86 18.05 7.77
CA ASP A 312 5.33 19.31 8.30
C ASP A 312 3.82 19.28 8.59
N ARG A 313 3.25 18.07 8.76
CA ARG A 313 1.85 17.83 9.15
C ARG A 313 0.81 18.41 8.21
N GLY A 314 1.17 18.66 6.96
CA GLY A 314 0.21 19.01 5.93
C GLY A 314 -0.68 17.82 5.57
N ASN A 315 -1.95 18.09 5.26
CA ASN A 315 -2.88 17.06 4.79
C ASN A 315 -2.38 16.48 3.47
N VAL A 316 -2.51 15.15 3.31
CA VAL A 316 -2.08 14.41 2.13
C VAL A 316 -3.28 13.83 1.41
N ALA A 317 -3.34 14.01 0.09
CA ALA A 317 -4.30 13.33 -0.78
C ALA A 317 -3.57 12.44 -1.79
N GLN A 318 -4.21 11.31 -2.15
CA GLN A 318 -3.72 10.30 -3.08
C GLN A 318 -4.89 9.83 -3.96
N PHE A 319 -4.60 9.58 -5.22
CA PHE A 319 -5.40 8.70 -6.05
C PHE A 319 -4.47 7.72 -6.75
N GLU A 320 -4.92 6.50 -6.87
CA GLU A 320 -4.11 5.44 -7.46
C GLU A 320 -4.92 4.56 -8.41
N HIS A 321 -4.26 4.09 -9.44
CA HIS A 321 -4.83 3.12 -10.36
C HIS A 321 -3.77 2.20 -10.97
N THR A 322 -4.07 0.92 -11.05
CA THR A 322 -3.26 -0.03 -11.82
C THR A 322 -3.57 0.10 -13.30
N VAL A 323 -2.54 0.26 -14.08
CA VAL A 323 -2.62 0.36 -15.54
C VAL A 323 -1.74 -0.68 -16.23
N CYS A 324 -2.18 -1.13 -17.41
CA CYS A 324 -1.36 -1.92 -18.33
C CYS A 324 -0.93 -1.03 -19.50
N CYS A 325 0.36 -0.92 -19.74
CA CYS A 325 0.86 -0.23 -20.91
C CYS A 325 0.63 -1.10 -22.16
N LEU A 326 -0.37 -0.76 -22.96
CA LEU A 326 -0.70 -1.47 -24.19
C LEU A 326 -0.29 -0.64 -25.43
N LEU A 327 0.21 -1.31 -26.48
CA LEU A 327 0.24 -0.70 -27.80
C LEU A 327 -1.21 -0.63 -28.29
N TYR A 328 -1.76 0.59 -28.41
CA TYR A 328 -2.93 0.76 -29.26
C TYR A 328 -2.46 0.66 -30.72
N THR A 329 -2.64 -0.49 -31.30
CA THR A 329 -2.71 -0.58 -32.75
C THR A 329 -4.08 -0.06 -33.14
N SER A 330 -4.10 1.09 -33.81
CA SER A 330 -5.27 1.67 -34.48
C SER A 330 -5.95 0.65 -35.37
#